data_2d9467a6bc05ad3a7e51b90dce90724f
#
_entry.id   2d9467a6bc05ad3a7e51b90dce90724f
#
_cell.length_a   1.000
_cell.length_b   1.000
_cell.length_c   1.000
_cell.angle_alpha   90.00
_cell.angle_beta   90.00
_cell.angle_gamma   90.00
#
_symmetry.space_group_name_H-M   'P 1'
#
loop_
_entity.id
_entity.type
_entity.pdbx_description
1 polymer ?
#
loop_
_entity_poly.entity_id
_entity_poly.type
_entity_poly.pdbx_seq_one_letter_code
_entity_poly.pdbx_strand_id
1 'polypeptide(L)'
;MIEKLQSKAKKRVFLTSVTQRHFLDEGVFEAIGRDDVGFPTYIYLVNRLYQKGIHANMSFIETESGHFQGETFEDLLNSVEFSLGNLTEKEKQDLAQFYQQKQINNEPIKHGQRKWALIWWEV
;
A
#
# COMPACT_ATOMS: atom_id res chain seq x y z
N MET A 1 6.30 8.15 19.06
CA MET A 1 5.88 9.11 18.01
C MET A 1 4.62 9.88 18.39
N ILE A 2 3.55 9.19 18.77
CA ILE A 2 2.25 9.83 19.08
C ILE A 2 2.38 10.84 20.21
N GLU A 3 3.04 10.48 21.31
CA GLU A 3 3.24 11.37 22.47
C GLU A 3 4.04 12.62 22.10
N LYS A 4 5.05 12.46 21.24
CA LYS A 4 5.86 13.57 20.79
C LYS A 4 5.05 14.54 19.91
N LEU A 5 4.23 14.02 19.01
CA LEU A 5 3.35 14.84 18.20
C LEU A 5 2.33 15.58 19.05
N GLN A 6 1.73 14.88 20.00
CA GLN A 6 0.73 15.45 20.89
C GLN A 6 1.32 16.54 21.78
N SER A 7 2.55 16.36 22.29
CA SER A 7 3.21 17.35 23.14
C SER A 7 3.58 18.64 22.40
N LYS A 8 3.76 18.57 21.07
CA LYS A 8 4.12 19.72 20.25
C LYS A 8 2.93 20.40 19.61
N ALA A 9 1.81 19.70 19.47
CA ALA A 9 0.61 20.25 18.87
C ALA A 9 -0.14 21.14 19.87
N LYS A 10 -0.66 22.28 19.40
CA LYS A 10 -1.40 23.23 20.24
C LYS A 10 -2.91 22.99 20.24
N LYS A 11 -3.46 22.51 19.13
CA LYS A 11 -4.91 22.31 18.97
C LYS A 11 -5.27 20.94 18.38
N ARG A 12 -4.62 20.55 17.30
CA ARG A 12 -4.94 19.32 16.57
C ARG A 12 -3.68 18.68 16.03
N VAL A 13 -3.77 17.36 15.87
CA VAL A 13 -2.76 16.58 15.16
C VAL A 13 -3.44 15.95 13.95
N PHE A 14 -2.78 16.04 12.79
CA PHE A 14 -3.21 15.42 11.55
C PHE A 14 -2.14 14.45 11.07
N LEU A 15 -2.56 13.24 10.76
CA LEU A 15 -1.67 12.22 10.19
C LEU A 15 -2.33 11.60 8.97
N THR A 16 -1.50 11.23 8.01
CA THR A 16 -1.96 10.38 6.90
C THR A 16 -1.37 8.99 7.06
N SER A 17 -2.13 8.00 6.67
CA SER A 17 -1.70 6.60 6.74
C SER A 17 -2.18 5.84 5.52
N VAL A 18 -1.45 4.78 5.17
CA VAL A 18 -1.79 3.92 4.04
C VAL A 18 -3.01 3.07 4.37
N THR A 19 -3.81 2.78 3.35
CA THR A 19 -4.96 1.88 3.46
C THR A 19 -4.66 0.50 2.90
N GLN A 20 -3.62 0.36 2.08
CA GLN A 20 -3.19 -0.90 1.49
C GLN A 20 -1.83 -1.28 2.08
N ARG A 21 -1.61 -2.58 2.25
CA ARG A 21 -0.39 -3.11 2.89
C ARG A 21 0.86 -2.98 2.05
N HIS A 22 0.71 -2.71 0.77
CA HIS A 22 1.82 -2.64 -0.18
C HIS A 22 1.49 -1.70 -1.33
N PHE A 23 2.50 -1.34 -2.10
CA PHE A 23 2.35 -0.48 -3.27
C PHE A 23 2.25 -1.25 -4.58
N LEU A 24 2.25 -2.59 -4.54
CA LEU A 24 2.08 -3.43 -5.70
C LEU A 24 0.61 -3.69 -5.99
N ASP A 25 0.29 -3.96 -7.25
CA ASP A 25 -1.05 -4.42 -7.64
C ASP A 25 -1.36 -5.73 -6.89
N GLU A 26 -2.54 -5.82 -6.31
CA GLU A 26 -2.96 -6.99 -5.54
C GLU A 26 -2.91 -8.29 -6.35
N GLY A 27 -3.17 -8.20 -7.65
CA GLY A 27 -3.08 -9.34 -8.54
C GLY A 27 -1.70 -9.97 -8.64
N VAL A 28 -0.65 -9.21 -8.33
CA VAL A 28 0.73 -9.74 -8.33
C VAL A 28 0.87 -10.83 -7.26
N PHE A 29 0.39 -10.59 -6.05
CA PHE A 29 0.48 -11.58 -4.96
C PHE A 29 -0.30 -12.85 -5.28
N GLU A 30 -1.49 -12.69 -5.83
CA GLU A 30 -2.32 -13.80 -6.24
C GLU A 30 -1.63 -14.62 -7.35
N ALA A 31 -1.05 -13.93 -8.34
CA ALA A 31 -0.41 -14.59 -9.48
C ALA A 31 0.80 -15.41 -9.07
N ILE A 32 1.65 -14.88 -8.19
CA ILE A 32 2.87 -15.58 -7.77
C ILE A 32 2.68 -16.51 -6.57
N GLY A 33 1.47 -16.51 -5.98
CA GLY A 33 1.13 -17.42 -4.89
C GLY A 33 1.77 -17.06 -3.56
N ARG A 34 2.13 -15.81 -3.34
CA ARG A 34 2.62 -15.33 -2.04
C ARG A 34 1.51 -14.71 -1.23
N ASP A 35 1.59 -14.88 0.08
CA ASP A 35 0.69 -14.21 0.99
C ASP A 35 0.96 -12.71 0.99
N ASP A 36 -0.10 -11.94 1.08
CA ASP A 36 -0.03 -10.49 1.18
C ASP A 36 0.42 -10.11 2.60
N VAL A 37 1.73 -10.05 2.81
CA VAL A 37 2.34 -9.62 4.06
C VAL A 37 2.99 -8.27 3.82
N GLY A 38 2.29 -7.22 4.16
CA GLY A 38 2.78 -5.85 3.95
C GLY A 38 3.00 -5.11 5.26
N PHE A 39 3.15 -3.81 5.16
CA PHE A 39 3.32 -2.93 6.31
C PHE A 39 1.96 -2.65 6.99
N PRO A 40 1.97 -2.21 8.26
CA PRO A 40 0.73 -1.90 8.97
C PRO A 40 -0.05 -0.79 8.29
N THR A 41 -1.38 -0.96 8.23
CA THR A 41 -2.27 0.04 7.65
C THR A 41 -2.77 1.02 8.74
N TYR A 42 -3.65 1.94 8.33
CA TYR A 42 -4.27 2.90 9.22
C TYR A 42 -4.99 2.25 10.41
N ILE A 43 -5.47 1.01 10.27
CA ILE A 43 -6.16 0.30 11.36
C ILE A 43 -5.23 0.11 12.55
N TYR A 44 -3.98 -0.23 12.30
CA TYR A 44 -2.98 -0.36 13.35
C TYR A 44 -2.80 0.97 14.10
N LEU A 45 -2.69 2.08 13.36
CA LEU A 45 -2.53 3.39 13.97
C LEU A 45 -3.74 3.80 14.81
N VAL A 46 -4.95 3.59 14.29
CA VAL A 46 -6.20 3.90 15.01
C VAL A 46 -6.28 3.08 16.31
N ASN A 47 -5.94 1.79 16.24
CA ASN A 47 -5.93 0.93 17.41
C ASN A 47 -4.90 1.38 18.47
N ARG A 48 -3.73 1.81 18.03
CA ARG A 48 -2.70 2.35 18.94
C ARG A 48 -3.18 3.64 19.61
N LEU A 49 -3.83 4.51 18.88
CA LEU A 49 -4.43 5.73 19.45
C LEU A 49 -5.51 5.40 20.48
N TYR A 50 -6.38 4.47 20.14
CA TYR A 50 -7.44 4.01 21.04
C TYR A 50 -6.87 3.47 22.35
N GLN A 51 -5.81 2.68 22.28
CA GLN A 51 -5.12 2.13 23.48
C GLN A 51 -4.56 3.23 24.38
N LYS A 52 -4.25 4.39 23.81
CA LYS A 52 -3.78 5.57 24.54
C LYS A 52 -4.90 6.48 25.03
N GLY A 53 -6.15 6.08 24.84
CA GLY A 53 -7.32 6.85 25.22
C GLY A 53 -7.69 7.96 24.23
N ILE A 54 -7.13 7.92 23.03
CA ILE A 54 -7.39 8.93 21.99
C ILE A 54 -8.43 8.38 21.02
N HIS A 55 -9.59 9.03 20.95
CA HIS A 55 -10.65 8.71 20.02
C HIS A 55 -10.47 9.59 18.78
N ALA A 56 -9.69 9.11 17.82
CA ALA A 56 -9.37 9.87 16.63
C ALA A 56 -10.53 9.91 15.65
N ASN A 57 -10.65 11.01 14.94
CA ASN A 57 -11.51 11.12 13.77
C ASN A 57 -10.77 10.56 12.56
N MET A 58 -11.51 10.09 11.57
CA MET A 58 -10.91 9.52 10.37
C MET A 58 -11.78 9.81 9.15
N SER A 59 -11.12 10.12 8.06
CA SER A 59 -11.75 10.16 6.74
C SER A 59 -10.78 9.60 5.71
N PHE A 60 -11.30 9.25 4.53
CA PHE A 60 -10.48 8.72 3.45
C PHE A 60 -10.36 9.78 2.35
N ILE A 61 -9.14 9.91 1.84
CA ILE A 61 -8.84 10.75 0.69
C ILE A 61 -8.59 9.81 -0.48
N GLU A 62 -9.43 9.89 -1.50
CA GLU A 62 -9.24 9.10 -2.70
C GLU A 62 -8.17 9.76 -3.56
N THR A 63 -7.23 8.94 -4.03
CA THR A 63 -6.20 9.36 -4.96
C THR A 63 -6.31 8.51 -6.21
N GLU A 64 -5.93 9.07 -7.34
CA GLU A 64 -5.76 8.25 -8.53
C GLU A 64 -4.62 7.27 -8.26
N SER A 65 -4.91 5.97 -8.42
CA SER A 65 -3.88 4.96 -8.26
C SER A 65 -2.80 5.21 -9.31
N GLY A 66 -1.54 5.17 -8.88
CA GLY A 66 -0.45 5.17 -9.80
C GLY A 66 -0.60 3.98 -10.74
N HIS A 67 -0.42 4.21 -12.02
CA HIS A 67 -0.31 3.12 -12.97
C HIS A 67 1.13 2.67 -13.03
N PHE A 68 1.33 1.39 -13.33
CA PHE A 68 2.65 0.89 -13.63
C PHE A 68 3.17 1.65 -14.87
N GLN A 69 4.30 2.34 -14.70
CA GLN A 69 4.86 3.23 -15.72
C GLN A 69 5.80 2.51 -16.70
N GLY A 70 6.15 1.27 -16.41
CA GLY A 70 7.07 0.50 -17.23
C GLY A 70 6.43 -0.01 -18.52
N GLU A 71 7.24 -0.15 -19.55
CA GLU A 71 6.79 -0.62 -20.88
C GLU A 71 7.04 -2.11 -21.10
N THR A 72 7.90 -2.74 -20.28
CA THR A 72 8.34 -4.11 -20.48
C THR A 72 8.07 -4.98 -19.26
N PHE A 73 8.06 -6.30 -19.48
CA PHE A 73 7.99 -7.25 -18.38
C PHE A 73 9.16 -7.12 -17.41
N GLU A 74 10.37 -6.80 -17.89
CA GLU A 74 11.52 -6.60 -17.02
C GLU A 74 11.30 -5.45 -16.04
N ASP A 75 10.65 -4.38 -16.48
CA ASP A 75 10.32 -3.27 -15.60
C ASP A 75 9.39 -3.72 -14.47
N LEU A 76 8.38 -4.55 -14.79
CA LEU A 76 7.50 -5.12 -13.79
C LEU A 76 8.27 -6.04 -12.84
N LEU A 77 9.10 -6.92 -13.37
CA LEU A 77 9.92 -7.83 -12.57
C LEU A 77 10.81 -7.07 -11.60
N ASN A 78 11.47 -6.01 -12.07
CA ASN A 78 12.33 -5.18 -11.23
C ASN A 78 11.52 -4.50 -10.11
N SER A 79 10.32 -3.98 -10.41
CA SER A 79 9.44 -3.38 -9.40
C SER A 79 9.04 -4.37 -8.33
N VAL A 80 8.67 -5.58 -8.73
CA VAL A 80 8.25 -6.63 -7.80
C VAL A 80 9.43 -7.10 -6.95
N GLU A 81 10.57 -7.33 -7.55
CA GLU A 81 11.78 -7.75 -6.82
C GLU A 81 12.31 -6.66 -5.88
N PHE A 82 12.15 -5.40 -6.23
CA PHE A 82 12.48 -4.30 -5.35
C PHE A 82 11.66 -4.37 -4.04
N SER A 83 10.40 -4.73 -4.13
CA SER A 83 9.49 -4.77 -2.98
C SER A 83 9.55 -6.09 -2.22
N LEU A 84 9.69 -7.22 -2.91
CA LEU A 84 9.55 -8.56 -2.34
C LEU A 84 10.88 -9.33 -2.26
N GLY A 85 11.94 -8.81 -2.84
CA GLY A 85 13.20 -9.53 -2.98
C GLY A 85 13.20 -10.45 -4.19
N ASN A 86 14.21 -11.29 -4.29
CA ASN A 86 14.38 -12.16 -5.44
C ASN A 86 13.24 -13.17 -5.56
N LEU A 87 12.72 -13.31 -6.78
CA LEU A 87 11.68 -14.28 -7.10
C LEU A 87 12.31 -15.59 -7.58
N THR A 88 11.62 -16.70 -7.31
CA THR A 88 12.00 -18.00 -7.88
C THR A 88 11.66 -18.03 -9.38
N GLU A 89 12.23 -19.00 -10.10
CA GLU A 89 11.93 -19.14 -11.53
C GLU A 89 10.44 -19.36 -11.78
N LYS A 90 9.78 -20.14 -10.93
CA LYS A 90 8.34 -20.35 -11.03
C LYS A 90 7.58 -19.05 -10.81
N GLU A 91 7.95 -18.28 -9.81
CA GLU A 91 7.32 -16.97 -9.55
C GLU A 91 7.50 -16.01 -10.72
N LYS A 92 8.67 -16.00 -11.33
CA LYS A 92 8.95 -15.20 -12.53
C LYS A 92 8.05 -15.61 -13.70
N GLN A 93 7.86 -16.91 -13.90
CA GLN A 93 6.97 -17.43 -14.94
C GLN A 93 5.52 -17.05 -14.69
N ASP A 94 5.07 -17.18 -13.43
CA ASP A 94 3.71 -16.80 -13.04
C ASP A 94 3.48 -15.30 -13.21
N LEU A 95 4.47 -14.49 -12.88
CA LEU A 95 4.42 -13.05 -13.08
C LEU A 95 4.36 -12.70 -14.57
N ALA A 96 5.10 -13.43 -15.40
CA ALA A 96 5.07 -13.24 -16.85
C ALA A 96 3.69 -13.51 -17.43
N GLN A 97 3.03 -14.57 -16.96
CA GLN A 97 1.65 -14.87 -17.36
C GLN A 97 0.68 -13.77 -16.93
N PHE A 98 0.84 -13.26 -15.71
CA PHE A 98 0.04 -12.14 -15.21
C PHE A 98 0.20 -10.92 -16.12
N TYR A 99 1.43 -10.58 -16.47
CA TYR A 99 1.72 -9.46 -17.35
C TYR A 99 1.07 -9.63 -18.73
N GLN A 100 1.19 -10.83 -19.32
CA GLN A 100 0.60 -11.13 -20.62
C GLN A 100 -0.92 -11.04 -20.59
N GLN A 101 -1.55 -11.54 -19.53
CA GLN A 101 -3.01 -11.47 -19.39
C GLN A 101 -3.49 -10.02 -19.28
N LYS A 102 -2.75 -9.19 -18.56
CA LYS A 102 -3.08 -7.76 -18.48
C LYS A 102 -2.97 -7.06 -19.83
N GLN A 103 -1.98 -7.42 -20.63
CA GLN A 103 -1.83 -6.87 -21.98
C GLN A 103 -2.94 -7.34 -22.92
N ILE A 104 -3.26 -8.64 -22.90
CA ILE A 104 -4.31 -9.21 -23.74
C ILE A 104 -5.67 -8.57 -23.42
N ASN A 105 -5.96 -8.38 -22.14
CA ASN A 105 -7.23 -7.81 -21.68
C ASN A 105 -7.24 -6.28 -21.72
N ASN A 106 -6.12 -5.67 -22.11
CA ASN A 106 -5.94 -4.22 -22.10
C ASN A 106 -6.26 -3.60 -20.73
N GLU A 107 -5.86 -4.29 -19.66
CA GLU A 107 -6.05 -3.84 -18.29
C GLU A 107 -4.76 -3.25 -17.73
N PRO A 108 -4.81 -2.11 -17.03
CA PRO A 108 -3.62 -1.54 -16.43
C PRO A 108 -3.20 -2.30 -15.18
N ILE A 109 -1.89 -2.32 -14.93
CA ILE A 109 -1.35 -2.78 -13.65
C ILE A 109 -1.38 -1.58 -12.70
N LYS A 110 -2.05 -1.75 -11.56
CA LYS A 110 -2.33 -0.64 -10.63
C LYS A 110 -1.43 -0.74 -9.40
N HIS A 111 -0.24 -0.16 -9.51
CA HIS A 111 0.63 0.03 -8.35
C HIS A 111 0.22 1.30 -7.59
N GLY A 112 0.56 1.36 -6.31
CA GLY A 112 0.33 2.52 -5.46
C GLY A 112 -0.90 2.43 -4.58
N GLN A 113 -1.06 3.43 -3.73
CA GLN A 113 -2.19 3.51 -2.80
C GLN A 113 -3.36 4.22 -3.48
N ARG A 114 -4.55 3.60 -3.40
CA ARG A 114 -5.78 4.18 -3.97
C ARG A 114 -6.46 5.14 -3.03
N LYS A 115 -6.27 4.93 -1.74
CA LYS A 115 -6.83 5.78 -0.70
C LYS A 115 -5.79 6.02 0.37
N TRP A 116 -5.86 7.19 0.97
CA TRP A 116 -5.11 7.51 2.16
C TRP A 116 -6.08 7.75 3.29
N ALA A 117 -5.78 7.28 4.48
CA ALA A 117 -6.56 7.60 5.66
C ALA A 117 -6.01 8.91 6.26
N LEU A 118 -6.89 9.89 6.42
CA LEU A 118 -6.58 11.08 7.18
C LEU A 118 -7.12 10.87 8.60
N ILE A 119 -6.23 10.93 9.56
CA ILE A 119 -6.55 10.68 10.97
C ILE A 119 -6.21 11.95 11.75
N TRP A 120 -7.15 12.41 12.55
CA TRP A 120 -6.91 13.61 13.35
C TRP A 120 -7.60 13.53 14.70
N TRP A 121 -7.05 14.26 15.66
CA TRP A 121 -7.66 14.40 16.98
C TRP A 121 -7.29 15.76 17.57
N GLU A 122 -8.07 16.17 18.55
CA GLU A 122 -7.81 17.39 19.30
C GLU A 122 -6.94 17.08 20.51
N VAL A 123 -6.00 17.96 20.76
CA VAL A 123 -5.10 17.83 21.90
C VAL A 123 -5.73 18.44 23.14
#